data_f18814bbc83d86a1c48b7552b3166bc5
#
_entry.id   f18814bbc83d86a1c48b7552b3166bc5
#
_cell.length_a   1.000
_cell.length_b   1.000
_cell.length_c   1.000
_cell.angle_alpha   90.00
_cell.angle_beta   90.00
_cell.angle_gamma   90.00
#
_symmetry.space_group_name_H-M   'P 1'
#
loop_
_entity.id
_entity.type
_entity.pdbx_description
1 polymer ?
#
loop_
_entity_poly.entity_id
_entity_poly.type
_entity_poly.pdbx_seq_one_letter_code
_entity_poly.pdbx_strand_id
1 'polypeptide(L)'
;MKLSVFAVLLAAKPFDEACKYLANAGVQAVEIGCGGFPGKAHCDPKEFLAHPEKIDEMLATLKKYNLEIAALSTHGNCVHPNPEVARQFEEDYENTILLAEKMGVDTVVNSAFAITPHLFHCGF
;
A
#
# COMPACT_ATOMS: atom_id res chain seq x y z
N MET A 1 -4.91 -4.10 21.54
CA MET A 1 -4.02 -3.29 20.68
C MET A 1 -3.08 -4.25 19.97
N LYS A 2 -2.89 -4.12 18.64
CA LYS A 2 -1.99 -4.96 17.85
C LYS A 2 -0.80 -4.14 17.37
N LEU A 3 0.38 -4.74 17.34
CA LEU A 3 1.56 -4.13 16.74
C LEU A 3 1.46 -4.28 15.22
N SER A 4 1.42 -3.17 14.51
CA SER A 4 1.42 -3.13 13.05
C SER A 4 2.68 -2.43 12.52
N VAL A 5 3.16 -2.89 11.36
CA VAL A 5 4.33 -2.32 10.68
C VAL A 5 4.00 -2.09 9.21
N PHE A 6 4.47 -0.97 8.67
CA PHE A 6 4.37 -0.68 7.25
C PHE A 6 5.40 -1.51 6.46
N ALA A 7 4.93 -2.43 5.65
CA ALA A 7 5.77 -3.41 4.94
C ALA A 7 6.71 -2.78 3.89
N VAL A 8 6.54 -1.50 3.55
CA VAL A 8 7.43 -0.76 2.63
C VAL A 8 8.90 -0.80 3.06
N LEU A 9 9.18 -0.90 4.36
CA LEU A 9 10.54 -1.04 4.90
C LEU A 9 11.25 -2.32 4.40
N LEU A 10 10.48 -3.30 3.94
CA LEU A 10 10.94 -4.58 3.44
C LEU A 10 10.65 -4.76 1.94
N ALA A 11 10.41 -3.68 1.21
CA ALA A 11 10.05 -3.71 -0.22
C ALA A 11 11.09 -4.42 -1.12
N ALA A 12 12.34 -4.48 -0.69
CA ALA A 12 13.42 -5.19 -1.40
C ALA A 12 13.38 -6.72 -1.20
N LYS A 13 12.55 -7.23 -0.29
CA LYS A 13 12.39 -8.68 -0.03
C LYS A 13 11.13 -9.22 -0.72
N PRO A 14 11.13 -10.50 -1.14
CA PRO A 14 9.89 -11.18 -1.49
C PRO A 14 8.89 -11.11 -0.34
N PHE A 15 7.59 -11.04 -0.67
CA PHE A 15 6.53 -10.85 0.33
C PHE A 15 6.52 -11.94 1.42
N ASP A 16 6.74 -13.21 1.06
CA ASP A 16 6.83 -14.32 2.02
C ASP A 16 7.98 -14.13 3.03
N GLU A 17 9.15 -13.68 2.55
CA GLU A 17 10.29 -13.40 3.44
C GLU A 17 10.04 -12.19 4.34
N ALA A 18 9.39 -11.16 3.82
CA ALA A 18 9.01 -9.98 4.60
C ALA A 18 8.02 -10.36 5.71
N CYS A 19 6.99 -11.14 5.40
CA CYS A 19 6.03 -11.64 6.38
C CYS A 19 6.70 -12.51 7.46
N LYS A 20 7.59 -13.43 7.05
CA LYS A 20 8.36 -14.25 7.98
C LYS A 20 9.19 -13.42 8.95
N TYR A 21 9.88 -12.40 8.44
CA TYR A 21 10.70 -11.50 9.25
C TYR A 21 9.84 -10.73 10.26
N LEU A 22 8.71 -10.16 9.82
CA LEU A 22 7.82 -9.40 10.68
C LEU A 22 7.17 -10.27 11.77
N ALA A 23 6.73 -11.48 11.42
CA ALA A 23 6.18 -12.42 12.39
C ALA A 23 7.20 -12.83 13.46
N ASN A 24 8.45 -13.08 13.06
CA ASN A 24 9.55 -13.39 14.00
C ASN A 24 9.88 -12.19 14.92
N ALA A 25 9.64 -10.98 14.49
CA ALA A 25 9.79 -9.76 15.29
C ALA A 25 8.58 -9.48 16.22
N GLY A 26 7.56 -10.35 16.22
CA GLY A 26 6.37 -10.20 17.07
C GLY A 26 5.32 -9.24 16.50
N VAL A 27 5.40 -8.88 15.22
CA VAL A 27 4.41 -8.07 14.51
C VAL A 27 3.14 -8.91 14.31
N GLN A 28 1.98 -8.29 14.47
CA GLN A 28 0.68 -8.95 14.38
C GLN A 28 -0.14 -8.50 13.16
N ALA A 29 0.16 -7.32 12.62
CA ALA A 29 -0.52 -6.79 11.45
C ALA A 29 0.45 -6.02 10.55
N VAL A 30 0.10 -5.89 9.28
CA VAL A 30 0.90 -5.18 8.29
C VAL A 30 0.07 -4.14 7.57
N GLU A 31 0.67 -3.00 7.29
CA GLU A 31 0.18 -2.04 6.31
C GLU A 31 0.90 -2.32 4.99
N ILE A 32 0.16 -2.43 3.90
CA ILE A 32 0.69 -2.81 2.58
C ILE A 32 0.63 -1.62 1.63
N GLY A 33 1.78 -1.25 1.06
CA GLY A 33 1.87 -0.21 0.03
C GLY A 33 1.31 -0.68 -1.31
N CYS A 34 0.38 0.10 -1.86
CA CYS A 34 -0.37 -0.20 -3.07
C CYS A 34 -0.24 0.87 -4.15
N GLY A 35 0.61 1.88 -3.96
CA GLY A 35 0.83 2.94 -4.93
C GLY A 35 1.33 4.24 -4.32
N GLY A 36 1.60 5.22 -5.16
CA GLY A 36 2.17 6.48 -4.74
C GLY A 36 3.63 6.33 -4.26
N PHE A 37 4.01 7.08 -3.23
CA PHE A 37 5.38 7.09 -2.69
C PHE A 37 5.85 5.75 -2.11
N PRO A 38 5.00 4.92 -1.46
CA PRO A 38 5.41 3.59 -1.01
C PRO A 38 5.75 2.62 -2.14
N GLY A 39 5.28 2.92 -3.35
CA GLY A 39 5.41 2.00 -4.48
C GLY A 39 4.47 0.79 -4.38
N LYS A 40 4.68 -0.17 -5.26
CA LYS A 40 3.83 -1.34 -5.48
C LYS A 40 4.59 -2.66 -5.38
N ALA A 41 5.70 -2.68 -4.63
CA ALA A 41 6.63 -3.81 -4.61
C ALA A 41 5.98 -5.14 -4.22
N HIS A 42 5.04 -5.11 -3.26
CA HIS A 42 4.34 -6.30 -2.80
C HIS A 42 2.91 -6.41 -3.31
N CYS A 43 2.31 -5.30 -3.73
CA CYS A 43 0.92 -5.25 -4.14
C CYS A 43 0.69 -4.15 -5.19
N ASP A 44 0.52 -4.53 -6.44
CA ASP A 44 -0.02 -3.65 -7.47
C ASP A 44 -1.53 -3.85 -7.55
N PRO A 45 -2.37 -2.88 -7.15
CA PRO A 45 -3.81 -3.04 -7.12
C PRO A 45 -4.40 -3.39 -8.49
N LYS A 46 -3.90 -2.79 -9.56
CA LYS A 46 -4.36 -3.05 -10.92
C LYS A 46 -4.09 -4.50 -11.35
N GLU A 47 -2.91 -5.00 -11.04
CA GLU A 47 -2.53 -6.38 -11.30
C GLU A 47 -3.33 -7.37 -10.46
N PHE A 48 -3.51 -7.10 -9.17
CA PHE A 48 -4.30 -7.94 -8.27
C PHE A 48 -5.78 -7.99 -8.64
N LEU A 49 -6.35 -6.87 -9.11
CA LEU A 49 -7.72 -6.83 -9.60
C LEU A 49 -7.91 -7.62 -10.89
N ALA A 50 -6.90 -7.66 -11.76
CA ALA A 50 -6.91 -8.45 -13.00
C ALA A 50 -6.61 -9.93 -12.74
N HIS A 51 -5.92 -10.28 -11.66
CA HIS A 51 -5.47 -11.61 -11.29
C HIS A 51 -5.88 -11.97 -9.86
N PRO A 52 -7.15 -12.36 -9.62
CA PRO A 52 -7.66 -12.65 -8.27
C PRO A 52 -6.87 -13.71 -7.51
N GLU A 53 -6.22 -14.63 -8.22
CA GLU A 53 -5.33 -15.64 -7.62
C GLU A 53 -4.19 -15.04 -6.79
N LYS A 54 -3.72 -13.84 -7.14
CA LYS A 54 -2.70 -13.12 -6.36
C LYS A 54 -3.23 -12.63 -5.01
N ILE A 55 -4.51 -12.31 -4.95
CA ILE A 55 -5.18 -11.97 -3.69
C ILE A 55 -5.15 -13.19 -2.77
N ASP A 56 -5.56 -14.35 -3.29
CA ASP A 56 -5.59 -15.60 -2.53
C ASP A 56 -4.19 -16.00 -2.04
N GLU A 57 -3.17 -15.88 -2.89
CA GLU A 57 -1.78 -16.15 -2.54
C GLU A 57 -1.27 -15.21 -1.41
N MET A 58 -1.58 -13.93 -1.50
CA MET A 58 -1.21 -12.95 -0.47
C MET A 58 -1.90 -13.27 0.86
N LEU A 59 -3.20 -13.52 0.85
CA LEU A 59 -3.97 -13.86 2.05
C LEU A 59 -3.50 -15.18 2.66
N ALA A 60 -3.16 -16.18 1.84
CA ALA A 60 -2.58 -17.43 2.30
C ALA A 60 -1.21 -17.23 2.98
N THR A 61 -0.37 -16.35 2.41
CA THR A 61 0.93 -16.01 2.99
C THR A 61 0.77 -15.32 4.35
N LEU A 62 -0.12 -14.35 4.46
CA LEU A 62 -0.42 -13.68 5.73
C LEU A 62 -0.93 -14.66 6.79
N LYS A 63 -1.86 -15.54 6.39
CA LYS A 63 -2.39 -16.58 7.28
C LYS A 63 -1.31 -17.55 7.75
N LYS A 64 -0.39 -17.95 6.88
CA LYS A 64 0.78 -18.81 7.20
C LYS A 64 1.60 -18.24 8.35
N TYR A 65 1.76 -16.92 8.41
CA TYR A 65 2.56 -16.24 9.44
C TYR A 65 1.71 -15.60 10.55
N ASN A 66 0.39 -15.86 10.57
CA ASN A 66 -0.54 -15.30 11.55
C ASN A 66 -0.51 -13.77 11.59
N LEU A 67 -0.43 -13.15 10.41
CA LEU A 67 -0.47 -11.71 10.21
C LEU A 67 -1.83 -11.27 9.67
N GLU A 68 -2.29 -10.09 10.08
CA GLU A 68 -3.48 -9.44 9.53
C GLU A 68 -3.10 -8.23 8.68
N ILE A 69 -3.99 -7.80 7.79
CA ILE A 69 -3.84 -6.53 7.10
C ILE A 69 -4.45 -5.43 7.98
N ALA A 70 -3.64 -4.46 8.39
CA ALA A 70 -4.13 -3.29 9.13
C ALA A 70 -4.70 -2.23 8.19
N ALA A 71 -4.08 -2.04 7.04
CA ALA A 71 -4.50 -1.09 6.01
C ALA A 71 -3.83 -1.39 4.67
N LEU A 72 -4.46 -0.96 3.58
CA LEU A 72 -3.80 -0.74 2.31
C LEU A 72 -3.47 0.75 2.18
N SER A 73 -2.30 1.11 1.67
CA SER A 73 -1.88 2.51 1.60
C SER A 73 -1.38 2.92 0.22
N THR A 74 -1.84 4.09 -0.22
CA THR A 74 -1.46 4.70 -1.48
C THR A 74 -1.18 6.19 -1.25
N HIS A 75 0.01 6.52 -0.78
CA HIS A 75 0.40 7.89 -0.48
C HIS A 75 0.75 8.66 -1.76
N GLY A 76 -0.27 9.08 -2.48
CA GLY A 76 -0.15 9.87 -3.68
C GLY A 76 -0.84 11.23 -3.57
N ASN A 77 -0.44 12.18 -4.40
CA ASN A 77 -1.03 13.51 -4.43
C ASN A 77 -2.05 13.65 -5.56
N CYS A 78 -3.31 13.32 -5.29
CA CYS A 78 -4.43 13.44 -6.23
C CYS A 78 -4.75 14.91 -6.61
N VAL A 79 -4.21 15.90 -5.88
CA VAL A 79 -4.34 17.33 -6.19
C VAL A 79 -3.02 17.93 -6.69
N HIS A 80 -2.18 17.12 -7.30
CA HIS A 80 -0.92 17.56 -7.87
C HIS A 80 -1.15 18.60 -8.99
N PRO A 81 -0.35 19.70 -9.07
CA PRO A 81 -0.52 20.75 -10.09
C PRO A 81 -0.35 20.24 -11.53
N ASN A 82 0.39 19.17 -11.76
CA ASN A 82 0.42 18.48 -13.04
C ASN A 82 -0.76 17.47 -13.09
N PRO A 83 -1.73 17.65 -14.01
CA PRO A 83 -2.93 16.82 -14.08
C PRO A 83 -2.64 15.36 -14.47
N GLU A 84 -1.57 15.08 -15.19
CA GLU A 84 -1.19 13.70 -15.53
C GLU A 84 -0.73 12.94 -14.29
N VAL A 85 0.07 13.59 -13.44
CA VAL A 85 0.54 13.05 -12.17
C VAL A 85 -0.63 12.86 -11.19
N ALA A 86 -1.51 13.87 -11.10
CA ALA A 86 -2.71 13.79 -10.26
C ALA A 86 -3.58 12.58 -10.65
N ARG A 87 -3.85 12.42 -11.96
CA ARG A 87 -4.67 11.32 -12.47
C ARG A 87 -4.05 9.95 -12.17
N GLN A 88 -2.73 9.81 -12.23
CA GLN A 88 -2.08 8.55 -11.92
C GLN A 88 -2.23 8.18 -10.43
N PHE A 89 -2.10 9.14 -9.54
CA PHE A 89 -2.33 8.92 -8.11
C PHE A 89 -3.82 8.63 -7.81
N GLU A 90 -4.73 9.27 -8.53
CA GLU A 90 -6.17 9.01 -8.43
C GLU A 90 -6.50 7.58 -8.87
N GLU A 91 -5.96 7.12 -10.01
CA GLU A 91 -6.12 5.74 -10.49
C GLU A 91 -5.59 4.71 -9.47
N ASP A 92 -4.41 4.96 -8.90
CA ASP A 92 -3.85 4.09 -7.85
C ASP A 92 -4.76 4.04 -6.62
N TYR A 93 -5.32 5.18 -6.22
CA TYR A 93 -6.23 5.28 -5.07
C TYR A 93 -7.54 4.54 -5.32
N GLU A 94 -8.19 4.76 -6.46
CA GLU A 94 -9.43 4.07 -6.83
C GLU A 94 -9.23 2.55 -6.89
N ASN A 95 -8.17 2.09 -7.55
CA ASN A 95 -7.85 0.66 -7.62
C ASN A 95 -7.55 0.07 -6.22
N THR A 96 -6.92 0.84 -5.33
CA THR A 96 -6.67 0.39 -3.95
C THR A 96 -7.95 0.24 -3.16
N ILE A 97 -8.94 1.13 -3.33
CA ILE A 97 -10.26 1.01 -2.70
C ILE A 97 -10.98 -0.26 -3.18
N LEU A 98 -11.00 -0.48 -4.51
CA LEU A 98 -11.62 -1.68 -5.08
C LEU A 98 -10.94 -2.97 -4.62
N LEU A 99 -9.62 -2.94 -4.49
CA LEU A 99 -8.86 -4.08 -3.96
C LEU A 99 -9.16 -4.31 -2.48
N ALA A 100 -9.23 -3.25 -1.66
CA ALA A 100 -9.57 -3.34 -0.24
C ALA A 100 -10.93 -4.00 -0.03
N GLU A 101 -11.94 -3.61 -0.83
CA GLU A 101 -13.26 -4.25 -0.82
C GLU A 101 -13.16 -5.76 -1.10
N LYS A 102 -12.42 -6.16 -2.14
CA LYS A 102 -12.24 -7.59 -2.50
C LYS A 102 -11.48 -8.38 -1.44
N MET A 103 -10.54 -7.75 -0.75
CA MET A 103 -9.74 -8.38 0.30
C MET A 103 -10.42 -8.35 1.68
N GLY A 104 -11.53 -7.64 1.84
CA GLY A 104 -12.20 -7.42 3.12
C GLY A 104 -11.39 -6.56 4.08
N VAL A 105 -10.63 -5.58 3.55
CA VAL A 105 -9.83 -4.64 4.33
C VAL A 105 -10.61 -3.34 4.52
N ASP A 106 -10.88 -2.97 5.76
CA ASP A 106 -11.73 -1.83 6.11
C ASP A 106 -11.04 -0.46 6.02
N THR A 107 -9.72 -0.44 5.88
CA THR A 107 -8.93 0.79 5.97
C THR A 107 -8.04 0.98 4.74
N VAL A 108 -8.24 2.11 4.06
CA VAL A 108 -7.33 2.60 3.02
C VAL A 108 -6.73 3.93 3.48
N VAL A 109 -5.40 4.02 3.46
CA VAL A 109 -4.67 5.24 3.83
C VAL A 109 -4.22 5.95 2.57
N ASN A 110 -4.56 7.23 2.47
CA ASN A 110 -4.06 8.11 1.42
C ASN A 110 -3.60 9.44 2.03
N SER A 111 -2.74 10.15 1.32
CA SER A 111 -2.33 11.51 1.67
C SER A 111 -2.47 12.40 0.45
N ALA A 112 -3.27 13.46 0.56
CA ALA A 112 -3.38 14.50 -0.45
C ALA A 112 -2.73 15.78 0.07
N PHE A 113 -1.75 16.31 -0.66
CA PHE A 113 -1.11 17.59 -0.35
C PHE A 113 -1.38 18.56 -1.49
N ALA A 114 -2.00 19.70 -1.19
CA ALA A 114 -1.99 20.83 -2.10
C ALA A 114 -0.61 21.51 -2.02
N ILE A 115 0.25 21.26 -3.01
CA ILE A 115 1.50 22.00 -3.13
C ILE A 115 1.20 23.26 -3.91
N THR A 116 1.15 24.42 -3.22
CA THR A 116 1.08 25.71 -3.90
C THR A 116 2.44 26.02 -4.55
N PRO A 117 2.48 26.68 -5.72
CA PRO A 117 3.73 27.00 -6.44
C PRO A 117 4.77 27.76 -5.62
N HIS A 118 4.36 28.42 -4.54
CA HIS A 118 5.23 29.18 -3.64
C HIS A 118 6.12 28.33 -2.72
N LEU A 119 5.82 27.03 -2.54
CA LEU A 119 6.63 26.15 -1.69
C LEU A 119 7.84 25.54 -2.42
N PHE A 120 7.94 25.65 -3.74
CA PHE A 120 9.11 25.21 -4.52
C PHE A 120 10.31 26.15 -4.42
N HIS A 121 10.21 27.30 -3.74
CA HIS A 121 11.34 28.25 -3.58
C HIS A 121 12.11 28.06 -2.26
N CYS A 122 11.68 27.16 -1.39
CA CYS A 122 12.51 26.75 -0.25
C CYS A 122 13.35 25.55 -0.71
N GLY A 123 14.58 25.83 -1.15
CA GLY A 123 15.52 24.83 -1.61
C GLY A 123 15.74 23.72 -0.57
N PHE A 124 15.56 22.51 -1.04
CA PHE A 124 16.18 21.31 -0.52
C PHE A 124 17.07 20.74 -1.60
#